data_f56a5ff8a476149d8f66bc3cff8b1311
#
_entry.id   f56a5ff8a476149d8f66bc3cff8b1311
#
_cell.length_a   1.000
_cell.length_b   1.000
_cell.length_c   1.000
_cell.angle_alpha   90.00
_cell.angle_beta   90.00
_cell.angle_gamma   90.00
#
_symmetry.space_group_name_H-M   'P 1'
#
loop_
_entity.id
_entity.type
_entity.pdbx_description
1 polymer ?
#
loop_
_entity_poly.entity_id
_entity_poly.type
_entity_poly.pdbx_seq_one_letter_code
_entity_poly.pdbx_strand_id
1 'polypeptide(L)'
;MTDELKRYALFKGLSEAELGVAMTLLDAFTIEEANGLLFDRGAPADSAWLVRSGLLRVEVPRAEQRVLEVARLGPGSVVGELVLVEAAPRGLRVRALEPSRLWRMDLKRFQALKQQGSPVAWKIVRNVALQVCDRFRATNQLLELDLNAPRPEVTASTTGMPAIRIDEGIAPVTTSPRGGVWDTLRGFFGGA
;
A
#
# COMPACT_ATOMS: atom_id res chain seq x y z
N MET A 1 -2.97 0.50 -26.19
CA MET A 1 -3.04 -0.42 -25.02
C MET A 1 -1.74 -0.40 -24.22
N THR A 2 -0.57 -0.45 -24.84
CA THR A 2 0.74 -0.30 -24.17
C THR A 2 0.96 1.06 -23.52
N ASP A 3 0.43 2.15 -24.11
CA ASP A 3 0.49 3.51 -23.52
C ASP A 3 -0.14 3.61 -22.13
N GLU A 4 -1.15 2.82 -21.87
CA GLU A 4 -1.78 2.77 -20.55
C GLU A 4 -0.78 2.32 -19.48
N LEU A 5 0.18 1.44 -19.81
CA LEU A 5 1.15 0.93 -18.88
C LEU A 5 2.20 1.96 -18.46
N LYS A 6 2.46 2.98 -19.28
CA LYS A 6 3.47 4.01 -19.00
C LYS A 6 3.18 4.84 -17.75
N ARG A 7 1.92 4.90 -17.32
CA ARG A 7 1.53 5.60 -16.09
C ARG A 7 1.92 4.88 -14.81
N TYR A 8 2.24 3.57 -14.89
CA TYR A 8 2.64 2.80 -13.70
C TYR A 8 4.15 2.85 -13.51
N ALA A 9 4.58 3.31 -12.34
CA ALA A 9 6.00 3.34 -11.99
C ALA A 9 6.68 1.96 -12.12
N LEU A 10 5.89 0.87 -12.00
CA LEU A 10 6.31 -0.51 -12.19
C LEU A 10 6.96 -0.74 -13.57
N PHE A 11 6.51 -0.05 -14.61
CA PHE A 11 6.98 -0.22 -15.99
C PHE A 11 7.89 0.92 -16.47
N LYS A 12 8.35 1.76 -15.56
CA LYS A 12 9.25 2.86 -15.89
C LYS A 12 10.53 2.35 -16.58
N GLY A 13 10.88 2.96 -17.71
CA GLY A 13 12.09 2.60 -18.46
C GLY A 13 11.97 1.34 -19.35
N LEU A 14 10.76 0.81 -19.53
CA LEU A 14 10.49 -0.21 -20.54
C LEU A 14 10.27 0.46 -21.91
N SER A 15 10.85 -0.13 -22.96
CA SER A 15 10.56 0.23 -24.36
C SER A 15 9.16 -0.24 -24.78
N GLU A 16 8.66 0.22 -25.94
CA GLU A 16 7.38 -0.23 -26.48
C GLU A 16 7.31 -1.76 -26.66
N ALA A 17 8.39 -2.37 -27.18
CA ALA A 17 8.46 -3.82 -27.32
C ALA A 17 8.39 -4.53 -25.95
N GLU A 18 9.09 -4.00 -24.95
CA GLU A 18 9.08 -4.54 -23.59
C GLU A 18 7.72 -4.34 -22.89
N LEU A 19 7.03 -3.22 -23.14
CA LEU A 19 5.65 -3.00 -22.69
C LEU A 19 4.70 -4.02 -23.32
N GLY A 20 4.94 -4.38 -24.60
CA GLY A 20 4.22 -5.46 -25.26
C GLY A 20 4.38 -6.80 -24.53
N VAL A 21 5.59 -7.12 -24.10
CA VAL A 21 5.86 -8.32 -23.28
C VAL A 21 5.18 -8.20 -21.92
N ALA A 22 5.29 -7.05 -21.23
CA ALA A 22 4.65 -6.85 -19.92
C ALA A 22 3.11 -7.02 -20.02
N MET A 23 2.51 -6.62 -21.12
CA MET A 23 1.07 -6.76 -21.38
C MET A 23 0.61 -8.22 -21.39
N THR A 24 1.46 -9.17 -21.83
CA THR A 24 1.12 -10.61 -21.82
C THR A 24 1.01 -11.20 -20.42
N LEU A 25 1.52 -10.49 -19.40
CA LEU A 25 1.42 -10.89 -17.99
C LEU A 25 0.11 -10.46 -17.33
N LEU A 26 -0.69 -9.63 -18.01
CA LEU A 26 -1.81 -8.93 -17.41
C LEU A 26 -3.16 -9.50 -17.90
N ASP A 27 -4.05 -9.73 -16.94
CA ASP A 27 -5.44 -10.06 -17.17
C ASP A 27 -6.33 -8.93 -16.68
N ALA A 28 -7.42 -8.65 -17.41
CA ALA A 28 -8.42 -7.70 -16.93
C ALA A 28 -9.20 -8.30 -15.76
N PHE A 29 -9.43 -7.48 -14.73
CA PHE A 29 -10.21 -7.86 -13.58
C PHE A 29 -11.09 -6.68 -13.13
N THR A 30 -12.30 -6.97 -12.67
CA THR A 30 -13.25 -5.96 -12.20
C THR A 30 -13.77 -6.34 -10.82
N ILE A 31 -13.89 -5.35 -9.94
CA ILE A 31 -14.66 -5.44 -8.71
C ILE A 31 -15.90 -4.59 -8.93
N GLU A 32 -17.05 -5.25 -9.00
CA GLU A 32 -18.33 -4.59 -9.35
C GLU A 32 -18.94 -3.84 -8.15
N GLU A 33 -18.65 -4.30 -6.93
CA GLU A 33 -19.29 -3.79 -5.73
C GLU A 33 -18.38 -2.86 -4.92
N ALA A 34 -18.96 -1.78 -4.41
CA ALA A 34 -18.30 -0.99 -3.37
C ALA A 34 -18.05 -1.86 -2.12
N ASN A 35 -16.92 -1.64 -1.46
CA ASN A 35 -16.39 -2.47 -0.36
C ASN A 35 -16.05 -3.92 -0.73
N GLY A 36 -16.04 -4.27 -2.03
CA GLY A 36 -15.59 -5.57 -2.52
C GLY A 36 -14.16 -5.86 -2.06
N LEU A 37 -13.93 -7.09 -1.55
CA LEU A 37 -12.62 -7.52 -1.09
C LEU A 37 -11.74 -7.90 -2.28
N LEU A 38 -10.56 -7.27 -2.42
CA LEU A 38 -9.55 -7.70 -3.39
C LEU A 38 -8.71 -8.85 -2.82
N PHE A 39 -8.17 -8.67 -1.63
CA PHE A 39 -7.51 -9.73 -0.84
C PHE A 39 -7.46 -9.36 0.65
N ASP A 40 -7.34 -10.37 1.49
CA ASP A 40 -7.21 -10.20 2.94
C ASP A 40 -5.76 -10.33 3.40
N ARG A 41 -5.48 -9.80 4.58
CA ARG A 41 -4.22 -10.00 5.29
C ARG A 41 -4.01 -11.49 5.60
N GLY A 42 -2.80 -11.97 5.37
CA GLY A 42 -2.45 -13.39 5.56
C GLY A 42 -2.85 -14.31 4.40
N ALA A 43 -3.64 -13.84 3.43
CA ALA A 43 -3.98 -14.64 2.25
C ALA A 43 -2.73 -14.95 1.41
N PRO A 44 -2.71 -16.08 0.70
CA PRO A 44 -1.66 -16.38 -0.28
C PRO A 44 -1.54 -15.26 -1.33
N ALA A 45 -0.32 -14.92 -1.69
CA ALA A 45 -0.05 -13.91 -2.70
C ALA A 45 0.38 -14.57 -4.01
N ASP A 46 -0.48 -14.48 -5.01
CA ASP A 46 -0.31 -15.08 -6.35
C ASP A 46 -0.30 -14.07 -7.49
N SER A 47 -0.40 -12.79 -7.17
CA SER A 47 -0.57 -11.71 -8.15
C SER A 47 -0.20 -10.34 -7.60
N ALA A 48 0.20 -9.44 -8.49
CA ALA A 48 0.19 -8.00 -8.26
C ALA A 48 -0.99 -7.37 -9.01
N TRP A 49 -1.45 -6.20 -8.56
CA TRP A 49 -2.63 -5.53 -9.09
C TRP A 49 -2.33 -4.09 -9.44
N LEU A 50 -2.80 -3.65 -10.62
CA LEU A 50 -2.62 -2.30 -11.11
C LEU A 50 -4.00 -1.65 -11.26
N VAL A 51 -4.19 -0.50 -10.66
CA VAL A 51 -5.48 0.21 -10.68
C VAL A 51 -5.65 0.95 -12.00
N ARG A 52 -6.64 0.57 -12.79
CA ARG A 52 -7.00 1.25 -14.05
C ARG A 52 -7.99 2.38 -13.81
N SER A 53 -9.03 2.09 -13.04
CA SER A 53 -10.06 3.04 -12.61
C SER A 53 -10.66 2.59 -11.29
N GLY A 54 -11.30 3.52 -10.58
CA GLY A 54 -11.84 3.27 -9.26
C GLY A 54 -10.86 3.64 -8.15
N LEU A 55 -11.22 3.30 -6.92
CA LEU A 55 -10.46 3.64 -5.73
C LEU A 55 -10.40 2.45 -4.79
N LEU A 56 -9.18 2.06 -4.39
CA LEU A 56 -8.94 1.01 -3.42
C LEU A 56 -8.54 1.61 -2.07
N ARG A 57 -8.93 0.93 -1.00
CA ARG A 57 -8.50 1.21 0.38
C ARG A 57 -7.57 0.09 0.84
N VAL A 58 -6.41 0.47 1.35
CA VAL A 58 -5.46 -0.41 2.03
C VAL A 58 -5.66 -0.24 3.52
N GLU A 59 -5.85 -1.35 4.25
CA GLU A 59 -6.22 -1.32 5.65
C GLU A 59 -5.56 -2.42 6.48
N VAL A 60 -5.37 -2.13 7.77
CA VAL A 60 -4.99 -3.12 8.79
C VAL A 60 -6.21 -3.41 9.65
N PRO A 61 -6.73 -4.65 9.65
CA PRO A 61 -7.75 -5.05 10.60
C PRO A 61 -7.23 -4.95 12.04
N ARG A 62 -8.06 -4.40 12.92
CA ARG A 62 -7.81 -4.30 14.35
C ARG A 62 -8.90 -5.03 15.14
N ALA A 63 -8.70 -5.18 16.44
CA ALA A 63 -9.72 -5.74 17.33
C ALA A 63 -11.03 -4.91 17.27
N GLU A 64 -12.15 -5.53 17.69
CA GLU A 64 -13.49 -4.89 17.74
C GLU A 64 -13.99 -4.38 16.37
N GLN A 65 -13.68 -5.11 15.28
CA GLN A 65 -14.08 -4.76 13.90
C GLN A 65 -13.61 -3.38 13.42
N ARG A 66 -12.70 -2.76 14.15
CA ARG A 66 -12.07 -1.51 13.72
C ARG A 66 -11.06 -1.79 12.61
N VAL A 67 -10.89 -0.84 11.73
CA VAL A 67 -9.87 -0.88 10.69
C VAL A 67 -9.02 0.39 10.75
N LEU A 68 -7.73 0.22 10.58
CA LEU A 68 -6.84 1.35 10.34
C LEU A 68 -6.65 1.48 8.82
N GLU A 69 -7.16 2.55 8.23
CA GLU A 69 -6.87 2.88 6.85
C GLU A 69 -5.42 3.37 6.73
N VAL A 70 -4.63 2.67 5.91
CA VAL A 70 -3.21 2.96 5.69
C VAL A 70 -3.05 3.86 4.46
N ALA A 71 -3.80 3.57 3.38
CA ALA A 71 -3.69 4.31 2.14
C ALA A 71 -4.94 4.18 1.27
N ARG A 72 -5.09 5.11 0.33
CA ARG A 72 -6.01 5.02 -0.82
C ARG A 72 -5.21 4.98 -2.10
N LEU A 73 -5.60 4.08 -3.01
CA LEU A 73 -4.91 3.82 -4.26
C LEU A 73 -5.87 4.05 -5.42
N GLY A 74 -5.60 5.08 -6.20
CA GLY A 74 -6.34 5.43 -7.41
C GLY A 74 -5.65 4.93 -8.69
N PRO A 75 -6.14 5.36 -9.86
CA PRO A 75 -5.58 5.00 -11.16
C PRO A 75 -4.09 5.30 -11.26
N GLY A 76 -3.31 4.35 -11.80
CA GLY A 76 -1.83 4.43 -11.87
C GLY A 76 -1.11 3.79 -10.69
N SER A 77 -1.82 3.48 -9.61
CA SER A 77 -1.24 2.81 -8.43
C SER A 77 -1.08 1.30 -8.67
N VAL A 78 -0.13 0.72 -7.93
CA VAL A 78 0.12 -0.73 -7.90
C VAL A 78 0.00 -1.21 -6.46
N VAL A 79 -0.59 -2.39 -6.25
CA VAL A 79 -0.73 -3.00 -4.92
C VAL A 79 -0.42 -4.49 -4.95
N GLY A 80 0.21 -4.97 -3.88
CA GLY A 80 0.63 -6.37 -3.76
C GLY A 80 1.84 -6.73 -4.62
N GLU A 81 2.59 -5.75 -5.08
CA GLU A 81 3.75 -5.86 -5.96
C GLU A 81 4.96 -6.56 -5.32
N LEU A 82 5.02 -6.58 -3.99
CA LEU A 82 6.12 -7.22 -3.26
C LEU A 82 6.26 -8.71 -3.59
N VAL A 83 5.15 -9.37 -3.95
CA VAL A 83 5.15 -10.77 -4.38
C VAL A 83 6.01 -11.03 -5.61
N LEU A 84 6.26 -10.02 -6.43
CA LEU A 84 7.14 -10.12 -7.60
C LEU A 84 8.62 -10.27 -7.22
N VAL A 85 8.98 -9.83 -6.01
CA VAL A 85 10.32 -9.92 -5.45
C VAL A 85 10.42 -11.12 -4.52
N GLU A 86 9.49 -11.26 -3.58
CA GLU A 86 9.46 -12.30 -2.57
C GLU A 86 8.06 -12.86 -2.40
N ALA A 87 7.94 -14.17 -2.45
CA ALA A 87 6.69 -14.87 -2.19
C ALA A 87 6.41 -14.91 -0.68
N ALA A 88 5.59 -13.98 -0.21
CA ALA A 88 5.15 -13.90 1.18
C ALA A 88 3.63 -13.71 1.22
N PRO A 89 2.95 -14.12 2.31
CA PRO A 89 1.53 -13.85 2.49
C PRO A 89 1.22 -12.34 2.45
N ARG A 90 0.00 -11.97 2.10
CA ARG A 90 -0.46 -10.58 2.06
C ARG A 90 -0.27 -9.90 3.43
N GLY A 91 0.46 -8.81 3.48
CA GLY A 91 0.70 -8.06 4.73
C GLY A 91 -0.49 -7.22 5.19
N LEU A 92 -1.34 -6.80 4.26
CA LEU A 92 -2.45 -5.87 4.46
C LEU A 92 -3.72 -6.40 3.80
N ARG A 93 -4.87 -5.85 4.20
CA ARG A 93 -6.14 -6.06 3.50
C ARG A 93 -6.35 -4.96 2.47
N VAL A 94 -6.94 -5.30 1.33
CA VAL A 94 -7.32 -4.32 0.31
C VAL A 94 -8.78 -4.53 -0.11
N ARG A 95 -9.53 -3.43 -0.12
CA ARG A 95 -10.92 -3.36 -0.58
C ARG A 95 -11.11 -2.27 -1.62
N ALA A 96 -12.05 -2.46 -2.52
CA ALA A 96 -12.52 -1.40 -3.39
C ALA A 96 -13.49 -0.49 -2.63
N LEU A 97 -13.29 0.82 -2.68
CA LEU A 97 -14.25 1.81 -2.14
C LEU A 97 -15.42 2.06 -3.11
N GLU A 98 -15.19 1.79 -4.38
CA GLU A 98 -16.16 1.95 -5.49
C GLU A 98 -15.90 0.87 -6.55
N PRO A 99 -16.79 0.65 -7.51
CA PRO A 99 -16.54 -0.24 -8.64
C PRO A 99 -15.20 0.07 -9.29
N SER A 100 -14.33 -0.93 -9.41
CA SER A 100 -12.94 -0.71 -9.78
C SER A 100 -12.49 -1.69 -10.87
N ARG A 101 -11.77 -1.17 -11.88
CA ARG A 101 -11.14 -1.97 -12.92
C ARG A 101 -9.65 -2.06 -12.68
N LEU A 102 -9.12 -3.26 -12.76
CA LEU A 102 -7.74 -3.58 -12.44
C LEU A 102 -7.09 -4.38 -13.57
N TRP A 103 -5.76 -4.34 -13.62
CA TRP A 103 -4.97 -5.40 -14.23
C TRP A 103 -4.45 -6.33 -13.15
N ARG A 104 -4.63 -7.64 -13.34
CA ARG A 104 -4.03 -8.67 -12.51
C ARG A 104 -2.76 -9.15 -13.20
N MET A 105 -1.60 -8.97 -12.57
CA MET A 105 -0.34 -9.57 -13.00
C MET A 105 -0.17 -10.91 -12.33
N ASP A 106 -0.20 -11.99 -13.11
CA ASP A 106 -0.06 -13.35 -12.61
C ASP A 106 1.38 -13.66 -12.21
N LEU A 107 1.58 -14.10 -10.95
CA LEU A 107 2.90 -14.40 -10.42
C LEU A 107 3.59 -15.54 -11.15
N LYS A 108 2.86 -16.61 -11.53
CA LYS A 108 3.47 -17.77 -12.20
C LYS A 108 4.02 -17.37 -13.57
N ARG A 109 3.24 -16.61 -14.35
CA ARG A 109 3.72 -16.08 -15.66
C ARG A 109 4.91 -15.14 -15.47
N PHE A 110 4.88 -14.29 -14.46
CA PHE A 110 6.01 -13.40 -14.15
C PHE A 110 7.26 -14.19 -13.75
N GLN A 111 7.13 -15.22 -12.91
CA GLN A 111 8.24 -16.09 -12.52
C GLN A 111 8.83 -16.85 -13.70
N ALA A 112 7.99 -17.36 -14.60
CA ALA A 112 8.45 -18.00 -15.83
C ALA A 112 9.29 -17.04 -16.70
N LEU A 113 8.81 -15.80 -16.87
CA LEU A 113 9.54 -14.76 -17.58
C LEU A 113 10.90 -14.43 -16.91
N LYS A 114 10.92 -14.39 -15.57
CA LYS A 114 12.15 -14.17 -14.80
C LYS A 114 13.14 -15.33 -14.95
N GLN A 115 12.66 -16.57 -14.92
CA GLN A 115 13.51 -17.77 -15.11
C GLN A 115 14.13 -17.84 -16.51
N GLN A 116 13.46 -17.30 -17.53
CA GLN A 116 13.98 -17.16 -18.89
C GLN A 116 15.06 -16.07 -19.01
N GLY A 117 15.41 -15.38 -17.92
CA GLY A 117 16.40 -14.31 -17.95
C GLY A 117 15.92 -13.02 -18.63
N SER A 118 14.60 -12.84 -18.80
CA SER A 118 14.04 -11.70 -19.52
C SER A 118 14.46 -10.36 -18.89
N PRO A 119 15.01 -9.43 -19.69
CA PRO A 119 15.32 -8.08 -19.20
C PRO A 119 14.07 -7.34 -18.65
N VAL A 120 12.89 -7.63 -19.21
CA VAL A 120 11.61 -7.04 -18.76
C VAL A 120 11.34 -7.39 -17.30
N ALA A 121 11.48 -8.68 -16.94
CA ALA A 121 11.25 -9.12 -15.57
C ALA A 121 12.22 -8.43 -14.59
N TRP A 122 13.49 -8.32 -14.94
CA TRP A 122 14.50 -7.68 -14.10
C TRP A 122 14.29 -6.17 -13.96
N LYS A 123 13.86 -5.48 -15.03
CA LYS A 123 13.47 -4.06 -14.95
C LYS A 123 12.29 -3.86 -14.01
N ILE A 124 11.28 -4.74 -14.06
CA ILE A 124 10.12 -4.72 -13.15
C ILE A 124 10.59 -4.93 -11.70
N VAL A 125 11.39 -5.96 -11.41
CA VAL A 125 11.94 -6.21 -10.06
C VAL A 125 12.71 -4.98 -9.56
N ARG A 126 13.58 -4.40 -10.39
CA ARG A 126 14.30 -3.17 -10.05
C ARG A 126 13.36 -2.02 -9.70
N ASN A 127 12.30 -1.83 -10.47
CA ASN A 127 11.34 -0.75 -10.23
C ASN A 127 10.56 -0.97 -8.93
N VAL A 128 10.18 -2.21 -8.60
CA VAL A 128 9.59 -2.54 -7.28
C VAL A 128 10.57 -2.20 -6.17
N ALA A 129 11.84 -2.62 -6.29
CA ALA A 129 12.86 -2.33 -5.28
C ALA A 129 13.05 -0.81 -5.06
N LEU A 130 13.09 -0.02 -6.13
CA LEU A 130 13.19 1.44 -6.02
C LEU A 130 11.98 2.04 -5.29
N GLN A 131 10.76 1.60 -5.61
CA GLN A 131 9.55 2.07 -4.91
C GLN A 131 9.57 1.70 -3.42
N VAL A 132 10.04 0.51 -3.06
CA VAL A 132 10.20 0.10 -1.66
C VAL A 132 11.22 0.99 -0.94
N CYS A 133 12.37 1.25 -1.56
CA CYS A 133 13.39 2.16 -1.00
C CYS A 133 12.82 3.57 -0.77
N ASP A 134 12.05 4.10 -1.72
CA ASP A 134 11.47 5.43 -1.60
C ASP A 134 10.42 5.48 -0.49
N ARG A 135 9.54 4.48 -0.40
CA ARG A 135 8.58 4.35 0.72
C ARG A 135 9.29 4.25 2.07
N PHE A 136 10.37 3.47 2.14
CA PHE A 136 11.15 3.34 3.38
C PHE A 136 11.80 4.65 3.80
N ARG A 137 12.43 5.39 2.86
CA ARG A 137 13.01 6.72 3.14
C ARG A 137 11.96 7.69 3.64
N ALA A 138 10.79 7.73 2.99
CA ALA A 138 9.69 8.59 3.41
C ALA A 138 9.19 8.23 4.81
N THR A 139 9.04 6.95 5.12
CA THR A 139 8.63 6.50 6.46
C THR A 139 9.65 6.91 7.52
N ASN A 140 10.95 6.78 7.24
CA ASN A 140 11.99 7.20 8.16
C ASN A 140 11.96 8.71 8.43
N GLN A 141 11.79 9.53 7.38
CA GLN A 141 11.65 10.98 7.54
C GLN A 141 10.45 11.36 8.43
N LEU A 142 9.33 10.66 8.26
CA LEU A 142 8.15 10.90 9.09
C LEU A 142 8.38 10.51 10.55
N LEU A 143 9.07 9.40 10.80
CA LEU A 143 9.45 8.97 12.15
C LEU A 143 10.40 9.97 12.81
N GLU A 144 11.37 10.51 12.07
CA GLU A 144 12.28 11.56 12.57
C GLU A 144 11.51 12.83 12.96
N LEU A 145 10.54 13.24 12.16
CA LEU A 145 9.69 14.40 12.46
C LEU A 145 8.84 14.17 13.71
N ASP A 146 8.27 12.98 13.88
CA ASP A 146 7.45 12.63 15.04
C ASP A 146 8.30 12.55 16.32
N LEU A 147 9.51 11.98 16.24
CA LEU A 147 10.44 11.90 17.36
C LEU A 147 10.98 13.26 17.81
N ASN A 148 11.12 14.20 16.88
CA ASN A 148 11.61 15.56 17.14
C ASN A 148 10.48 16.55 17.47
N ALA A 149 9.20 16.15 17.34
CA ALA A 149 8.09 16.98 17.75
C ALA A 149 8.15 17.27 19.25
N PRO A 150 8.00 18.54 19.68
CA PRO A 150 7.96 18.86 21.10
C PRO A 150 6.80 18.07 21.75
N ARG A 151 7.14 17.21 22.69
CA ARG A 151 6.10 16.53 23.48
C ARG A 151 5.33 17.61 24.24
N PRO A 152 3.97 17.58 24.20
CA PRO A 152 3.20 18.50 25.01
C PRO A 152 3.64 18.30 26.47
N GLU A 153 4.14 19.36 27.10
CA GLU A 153 4.40 19.33 28.54
C GLU A 153 3.08 19.03 29.23
N VAL A 154 3.02 17.84 29.84
CA VAL A 154 1.94 17.53 30.78
C VAL A 154 2.22 18.40 32.00
N THR A 155 1.74 19.64 31.97
CA THR A 155 1.68 20.47 33.18
C THR A 155 0.75 19.75 34.14
N ALA A 156 1.35 19.01 35.08
CA ALA A 156 0.62 18.49 36.23
C ALA A 156 0.13 19.69 37.01
N SER A 157 -1.11 20.08 36.75
CA SER A 157 -1.83 21.04 37.61
C SER A 157 -2.03 20.38 38.95
N THR A 158 -1.12 20.65 39.88
CA THR A 158 -1.20 20.21 41.29
C THR A 158 -2.24 21.08 41.96
N THR A 159 -3.51 20.80 41.76
CA THR A 159 -4.57 21.35 42.59
C THR A 159 -5.64 20.29 42.77
N GLY A 160 -5.59 19.63 43.90
CA GLY A 160 -6.67 19.01 44.67
C GLY A 160 -7.71 18.18 43.90
N MET A 161 -7.32 16.95 43.44
CA MET A 161 -8.30 15.91 43.13
C MET A 161 -7.97 14.61 43.86
N PRO A 162 -9.00 13.91 44.40
CA PRO A 162 -8.80 12.66 45.13
C PRO A 162 -8.24 11.58 44.20
N ALA A 163 -7.39 10.72 44.75
CA ALA A 163 -6.74 9.61 44.05
C ALA A 163 -7.77 8.74 43.34
N ILE A 164 -7.73 8.75 42.02
CA ILE A 164 -8.47 7.78 41.18
C ILE A 164 -7.66 6.50 41.17
N ARG A 165 -8.25 5.41 41.66
CA ARG A 165 -7.71 4.05 41.52
C ARG A 165 -7.56 3.76 40.02
N ILE A 166 -6.35 3.43 39.61
CA ILE A 166 -6.07 2.92 38.26
C ILE A 166 -6.52 1.46 38.29
N ASP A 167 -7.71 1.21 37.79
CA ASP A 167 -8.08 -0.14 37.35
C ASP A 167 -7.43 -0.37 35.98
N GLU A 168 -6.82 -1.54 35.81
CA GLU A 168 -6.00 -1.89 34.65
C GLU A 168 -6.83 -1.95 33.36
N GLY A 169 -6.93 -0.83 32.68
CA GLY A 169 -7.49 -0.72 31.34
C GLY A 169 -6.70 0.34 30.58
N ILE A 170 -5.86 -0.08 29.65
CA ILE A 170 -5.13 0.81 28.75
C ILE A 170 -6.14 1.69 28.02
N ALA A 171 -6.29 2.95 28.45
CA ALA A 171 -7.11 3.91 27.77
C ALA A 171 -6.56 4.20 26.36
N PRO A 172 -7.42 4.27 25.33
CA PRO A 172 -6.96 4.62 23.98
C PRO A 172 -6.47 6.06 23.97
N VAL A 173 -5.27 6.28 23.48
CA VAL A 173 -4.76 7.63 23.18
C VAL A 173 -5.62 8.23 22.08
N THR A 174 -6.57 9.06 22.47
CA THR A 174 -7.35 9.91 21.56
C THR A 174 -6.71 11.28 21.50
N THR A 175 -5.71 11.48 20.67
CA THR A 175 -5.41 12.79 20.08
C THR A 175 -4.76 12.55 18.74
N SER A 176 -5.57 12.66 17.68
CA SER A 176 -5.04 12.89 16.35
C SER A 176 -4.78 14.38 16.22
N PRO A 177 -3.54 14.85 16.14
CA PRO A 177 -3.27 16.18 15.63
C PRO A 177 -3.69 16.19 14.16
N ARG A 178 -4.45 17.18 13.74
CA ARG A 178 -4.79 17.42 12.33
C ARG A 178 -3.47 17.54 11.55
N GLY A 179 -3.23 16.66 10.57
CA GLY A 179 -2.02 16.67 9.76
C GLY A 179 -0.95 15.64 10.20
N GLY A 180 -1.32 14.53 10.78
CA GLY A 180 -0.38 13.49 11.22
C GLY A 180 0.26 12.70 10.07
N VAL A 181 1.31 11.94 10.41
CA VAL A 181 2.07 10.99 9.58
C VAL A 181 1.21 10.23 8.55
N TRP A 182 -0.04 9.95 8.89
CA TRP A 182 -0.98 9.21 8.05
C TRP A 182 -1.48 9.99 6.83
N ASP A 183 -1.61 11.31 6.89
CA ASP A 183 -2.04 12.11 5.73
C ASP A 183 -0.89 12.25 4.71
N THR A 184 0.34 12.28 5.19
CA THR A 184 1.53 12.28 4.34
C THR A 184 1.75 10.91 3.68
N LEU A 185 1.53 9.81 4.41
CA LEU A 185 1.59 8.45 3.87
C LEU A 185 0.54 8.21 2.78
N ARG A 186 -0.66 8.81 2.90
CA ARG A 186 -1.69 8.76 1.86
C ARG A 186 -1.22 9.31 0.52
N GLY A 187 -0.44 10.40 0.52
CA GLY A 187 0.14 10.97 -0.69
C GLY A 187 1.21 10.08 -1.35
N PHE A 188 1.88 9.22 -0.59
CA PHE A 188 2.91 8.32 -1.10
C PHE A 188 2.37 7.02 -1.72
N PHE A 189 1.21 6.56 -1.26
CA PHE A 189 0.58 5.34 -1.80
C PHE A 189 -0.34 5.63 -2.98
N GLY A 190 -0.87 6.85 -3.08
CA GLY A 190 -1.59 7.35 -4.23
C GLY A 190 -0.60 8.08 -5.15
N GLY A 191 -0.09 7.41 -6.18
CA GLY A 191 0.70 8.09 -7.21
C GLY A 191 -0.13 9.19 -7.89
N ALA A 192 0.48 10.35 -8.09
CA ALA A 192 -0.04 11.41 -8.94
C ALA A 192 -0.20 10.94 -10.37
#